data_a5d0cb2f38bd7a079b5ba93d61ef3ea1
#
_entry.id   a5d0cb2f38bd7a079b5ba93d61ef3ea1
#
_cell.length_a   1.000
_cell.length_b   1.000
_cell.length_c   1.000
_cell.angle_alpha   90.00
_cell.angle_beta   90.00
_cell.angle_gamma   90.00
#
_symmetry.space_group_name_H-M   'P 1'
#
loop_
_entity.id
_entity.type
_entity.pdbx_description
1 polymer ?
#
loop_
_entity_poly.entity_id
_entity_poly.type
_entity_poly.pdbx_seq_one_letter_code
_entity_poly.pdbx_strand_id
1 'polypeptide(L)'
;APSHGAGTRWGYIFDHCTVDGNASAADGKQKLGRPWHNSPITVYLNTTMNIPIAPEGWTDMGAVPALFAEYNSMDKDGNPIDLNNRKTTYTHGDGQTGSCKAVLTAEEVVKYTYENVICENDNWNPRMFMEKVDKPDDLVLDGEQLSWKASRYAICYLVFCDDEMIGMTKDTFFNVPASGKDASAYQVKAANEYGSLSEPATASKGTGVRNETVDNRLQVLINGNELSVLPVFLLF
;
A
#
# COMPACT_ATOMS: atom_id res chain seq x y z
N ALA A 1 0.65 -3.65 -26.16
CA ALA A 1 1.14 -4.48 -25.03
C ALA A 1 1.87 -5.70 -25.60
N PRO A 2 3.01 -6.11 -25.01
CA PRO A 2 3.73 -7.30 -25.43
C PRO A 2 2.97 -8.59 -25.07
N SER A 3 3.41 -9.68 -25.66
CA SER A 3 2.90 -11.02 -25.34
C SER A 3 3.20 -11.37 -23.88
N HIS A 4 2.25 -12.04 -23.26
CA HIS A 4 2.43 -12.68 -21.97
C HIS A 4 2.54 -14.19 -22.17
N GLY A 5 3.35 -14.85 -21.35
CA GLY A 5 3.50 -16.31 -21.40
C GLY A 5 2.17 -17.03 -21.11
N ALA A 6 2.06 -18.26 -21.60
CA ALA A 6 0.93 -19.11 -21.26
C ALA A 6 0.84 -19.28 -19.73
N GLY A 7 -0.34 -19.07 -19.17
CA GLY A 7 -0.57 -19.11 -17.73
C GLY A 7 -0.30 -17.81 -16.98
N THR A 8 0.15 -16.74 -17.64
CA THR A 8 0.24 -15.41 -17.01
C THR A 8 -1.16 -14.98 -16.60
N ARG A 9 -1.35 -14.74 -15.31
CA ARG A 9 -2.63 -14.32 -14.73
C ARG A 9 -2.86 -12.83 -14.89
N TRP A 10 -1.80 -12.04 -14.72
CA TRP A 10 -1.81 -10.59 -14.76
C TRP A 10 -0.99 -10.09 -15.94
N GLY A 11 -1.35 -8.93 -16.45
CA GLY A 11 -0.57 -8.22 -17.45
C GLY A 11 -0.28 -6.80 -16.98
N TYR A 12 -0.41 -5.83 -17.87
CA TYR A 12 -0.35 -4.43 -17.47
C TYR A 12 -1.69 -4.01 -16.86
N ILE A 13 -1.65 -3.55 -15.60
CA ILE A 13 -2.80 -3.05 -14.88
C ILE A 13 -2.53 -1.60 -14.50
N PHE A 14 -3.39 -0.72 -15.00
CA PHE A 14 -3.40 0.71 -14.72
C PHE A 14 -4.60 0.97 -13.81
N ASP A 15 -4.36 1.13 -12.51
CA ASP A 15 -5.41 1.39 -11.53
C ASP A 15 -5.26 2.80 -10.95
N HIS A 16 -6.35 3.57 -10.92
CA HIS A 16 -6.38 4.98 -10.49
C HIS A 16 -5.31 5.84 -11.19
N CYS A 17 -5.05 5.55 -12.46
CA CYS A 17 -4.10 6.29 -13.27
C CYS A 17 -4.77 7.47 -13.99
N THR A 18 -3.92 8.35 -14.54
CA THR A 18 -4.35 9.41 -15.45
C THR A 18 -3.68 9.20 -16.80
N VAL A 19 -4.48 9.16 -17.87
CA VAL A 19 -3.98 9.19 -19.26
C VAL A 19 -4.03 10.62 -19.74
N ASP A 20 -2.86 11.17 -20.05
CA ASP A 20 -2.70 12.55 -20.44
C ASP A 20 -1.94 12.68 -21.76
N GLY A 21 -1.92 13.87 -22.33
CA GLY A 21 -1.21 14.18 -23.57
C GLY A 21 -1.16 15.68 -23.86
N ASN A 22 -0.37 16.03 -24.85
CA ASN A 22 -0.29 17.41 -25.32
C ASN A 22 -1.47 17.78 -26.23
N ALA A 23 -1.53 19.03 -26.69
CA ALA A 23 -2.62 19.54 -27.52
C ALA A 23 -2.88 18.72 -28.80
N SER A 24 -1.85 18.06 -29.36
CA SER A 24 -2.03 17.20 -30.54
C SER A 24 -2.75 15.88 -30.25
N ALA A 25 -2.83 15.49 -28.99
CA ALA A 25 -3.54 14.29 -28.54
C ALA A 25 -5.05 14.56 -28.27
N ALA A 26 -5.50 15.80 -28.40
CA ALA A 26 -6.89 16.19 -28.14
C ALA A 26 -7.85 15.94 -29.33
N ASP A 27 -7.39 15.27 -30.41
CA ASP A 27 -8.15 15.05 -31.63
C ASP A 27 -9.13 13.85 -31.58
N GLY A 28 -9.18 13.13 -30.45
CA GLY A 28 -10.04 11.97 -30.27
C GLY A 28 -9.63 10.71 -31.05
N LYS A 29 -8.41 10.66 -31.58
CA LYS A 29 -7.87 9.51 -32.32
C LYS A 29 -6.93 8.63 -31.51
N GLN A 30 -6.61 9.03 -30.30
CA GLN A 30 -5.69 8.30 -29.46
C GLN A 30 -6.28 6.94 -29.07
N LYS A 31 -5.41 5.93 -28.96
CA LYS A 31 -5.77 4.57 -28.55
C LYS A 31 -5.05 4.21 -27.27
N LEU A 32 -5.70 3.43 -26.43
CA LEU A 32 -5.13 2.89 -25.19
C LEU A 32 -4.02 1.87 -25.48
N GLY A 33 -4.09 1.19 -26.61
CA GLY A 33 -3.07 0.25 -27.00
C GLY A 33 -3.44 -0.64 -28.18
N ARG A 34 -2.50 -1.53 -28.49
CA ARG A 34 -2.60 -2.52 -29.55
C ARG A 34 -1.94 -3.84 -29.09
N PRO A 35 -2.42 -5.01 -29.57
CA PRO A 35 -1.83 -6.29 -29.21
C PRO A 35 -0.55 -6.51 -30.01
N TRP A 36 0.57 -6.61 -29.31
CA TRP A 36 1.83 -6.99 -29.91
C TRP A 36 2.16 -8.43 -29.52
N HIS A 37 2.20 -9.34 -30.48
CA HIS A 37 2.24 -10.79 -30.30
C HIS A 37 1.00 -11.35 -29.58
N ASN A 38 1.00 -12.65 -29.31
CA ASN A 38 -0.18 -13.37 -28.83
C ASN A 38 -0.47 -13.10 -27.35
N SER A 39 -1.76 -13.06 -27.06
CA SER A 39 -2.31 -13.08 -25.70
C SER A 39 -1.86 -11.96 -24.76
N PRO A 40 -1.65 -10.70 -25.21
CA PRO A 40 -1.36 -9.63 -24.27
C PRO A 40 -2.55 -9.34 -23.37
N ILE A 41 -2.24 -8.86 -22.15
CA ILE A 41 -3.22 -8.44 -21.15
C ILE A 41 -2.94 -6.98 -20.81
N THR A 42 -3.96 -6.13 -20.90
CA THR A 42 -3.91 -4.74 -20.43
C THR A 42 -5.28 -4.36 -19.88
N VAL A 43 -5.29 -3.82 -18.68
CA VAL A 43 -6.51 -3.43 -17.98
C VAL A 43 -6.35 -2.02 -17.41
N TYR A 44 -7.35 -1.16 -17.65
CA TYR A 44 -7.48 0.15 -17.04
C TYR A 44 -8.64 0.13 -16.04
N LEU A 45 -8.36 0.47 -14.80
CA LEU A 45 -9.32 0.49 -13.70
C LEU A 45 -9.37 1.91 -13.12
N ASN A 46 -10.57 2.45 -12.92
CA ASN A 46 -10.76 3.75 -12.25
C ASN A 46 -9.84 4.86 -12.79
N THR A 47 -9.58 4.83 -14.09
CA THR A 47 -8.59 5.69 -14.74
C THR A 47 -9.25 6.93 -15.34
N THR A 48 -8.63 8.09 -15.13
CA THR A 48 -9.08 9.36 -15.72
C THR A 48 -8.39 9.57 -17.08
N MET A 49 -9.19 9.84 -18.10
CA MET A 49 -8.73 10.15 -19.46
C MET A 49 -8.77 11.67 -19.66
N ASN A 50 -7.65 12.37 -19.42
CA ASN A 50 -7.56 13.83 -19.63
C ASN A 50 -7.56 14.18 -21.12
N ILE A 51 -7.26 13.23 -21.99
CA ILE A 51 -7.38 13.36 -23.43
C ILE A 51 -8.50 12.45 -23.95
N PRO A 52 -9.22 12.84 -25.02
CA PRO A 52 -10.25 12.00 -25.59
C PRO A 52 -9.65 10.77 -26.26
N ILE A 53 -10.12 9.61 -25.87
CA ILE A 53 -9.75 8.32 -26.46
C ILE A 53 -10.78 8.00 -27.56
N ALA A 54 -10.30 7.51 -28.70
CA ALA A 54 -11.18 7.09 -29.78
C ALA A 54 -12.21 6.05 -29.29
N PRO A 55 -13.45 6.03 -29.83
CA PRO A 55 -14.53 5.21 -29.34
C PRO A 55 -14.19 3.71 -29.21
N GLU A 56 -13.44 3.17 -30.18
CA GLU A 56 -13.00 1.77 -30.13
C GLU A 56 -11.89 1.49 -29.12
N GLY A 57 -11.22 2.51 -28.59
CA GLY A 57 -10.20 2.43 -27.52
C GLY A 57 -8.92 1.69 -27.90
N TRP A 58 -9.02 0.64 -28.68
CA TRP A 58 -7.94 -0.27 -29.05
C TRP A 58 -7.82 -0.42 -30.56
N THR A 59 -6.69 -0.92 -31.05
CA THR A 59 -6.48 -1.16 -32.49
C THR A 59 -5.87 -2.53 -32.72
N ASP A 60 -5.94 -3.02 -33.98
CA ASP A 60 -5.32 -4.27 -34.41
C ASP A 60 -3.78 -4.13 -34.55
N MET A 61 -3.10 -5.25 -34.41
CA MET A 61 -1.69 -5.40 -34.71
C MET A 61 -1.32 -6.86 -35.05
N GLY A 62 -2.23 -7.61 -35.68
CA GLY A 62 -1.98 -8.99 -36.09
C GLY A 62 -1.97 -10.02 -34.96
N ALA A 63 -2.56 -9.71 -33.82
CA ALA A 63 -2.72 -10.61 -32.68
C ALA A 63 -4.05 -10.40 -31.98
N VAL A 64 -4.52 -11.42 -31.25
CA VAL A 64 -5.71 -11.33 -30.40
C VAL A 64 -5.25 -11.20 -28.96
N PRO A 65 -5.66 -10.15 -28.22
CA PRO A 65 -5.36 -10.05 -26.81
C PRO A 65 -6.13 -11.09 -25.99
N ALA A 66 -5.52 -11.58 -24.92
CA ALA A 66 -6.21 -12.37 -23.92
C ALA A 66 -7.21 -11.49 -23.12
N LEU A 67 -6.83 -10.24 -22.86
CA LEU A 67 -7.70 -9.26 -22.23
C LEU A 67 -7.24 -7.84 -22.52
N PHE A 68 -8.08 -7.04 -23.17
CA PHE A 68 -7.94 -5.59 -23.30
C PHE A 68 -9.22 -4.97 -22.77
N ALA A 69 -9.22 -4.51 -21.54
CA ALA A 69 -10.45 -4.12 -20.88
C ALA A 69 -10.31 -2.86 -20.01
N GLU A 70 -11.45 -2.25 -19.77
CA GLU A 70 -11.62 -1.09 -18.91
C GLU A 70 -12.70 -1.33 -17.86
N TYR A 71 -12.61 -0.60 -16.77
CA TYR A 71 -13.65 -0.49 -15.76
C TYR A 71 -13.62 0.90 -15.14
N ASN A 72 -14.81 1.53 -15.08
CA ASN A 72 -14.97 2.82 -14.42
C ASN A 72 -14.00 3.90 -14.93
N SER A 73 -13.78 3.96 -16.26
CA SER A 73 -13.01 5.02 -16.90
C SER A 73 -13.80 6.33 -16.89
N MET A 74 -13.15 7.42 -16.51
CA MET A 74 -13.73 8.76 -16.41
C MET A 74 -13.07 9.72 -17.40
N ASP A 75 -13.81 10.72 -17.85
CA ASP A 75 -13.23 11.85 -18.58
C ASP A 75 -12.53 12.83 -17.61
N LYS A 76 -11.92 13.87 -18.18
CA LYS A 76 -11.22 14.93 -17.42
C LYS A 76 -12.12 15.71 -16.43
N ASP A 77 -13.43 15.67 -16.62
CA ASP A 77 -14.42 16.38 -15.81
C ASP A 77 -15.08 15.43 -14.79
N GLY A 78 -14.63 14.15 -14.73
CA GLY A 78 -15.12 13.14 -13.81
C GLY A 78 -16.41 12.45 -14.25
N ASN A 79 -16.83 12.61 -15.51
CA ASN A 79 -18.00 11.90 -16.04
C ASN A 79 -17.60 10.50 -16.53
N PRO A 80 -18.45 9.49 -16.36
CA PRO A 80 -18.20 8.16 -16.91
C PRO A 80 -18.09 8.18 -18.44
N ILE A 81 -17.08 7.49 -18.97
CA ILE A 81 -16.93 7.32 -20.43
C ILE A 81 -17.81 6.17 -20.89
N ASP A 82 -18.52 6.37 -22.01
CA ASP A 82 -19.26 5.29 -22.67
C ASP A 82 -18.30 4.29 -23.31
N LEU A 83 -18.26 3.07 -22.79
CA LEU A 83 -17.39 1.99 -23.24
C LEU A 83 -18.06 1.02 -24.21
N ASN A 84 -19.33 1.26 -24.63
CA ASN A 84 -20.08 0.34 -25.47
C ASN A 84 -19.48 0.15 -26.88
N ASN A 85 -18.71 1.12 -27.34
CA ASN A 85 -18.08 1.10 -28.66
C ASN A 85 -16.65 0.55 -28.63
N ARG A 86 -16.19 0.06 -27.49
CA ARG A 86 -14.84 -0.51 -27.37
C ARG A 86 -14.66 -1.75 -28.24
N LYS A 87 -13.50 -1.84 -28.87
CA LYS A 87 -13.16 -2.96 -29.76
C LYS A 87 -13.09 -4.29 -28.99
N THR A 88 -13.83 -5.28 -29.52
CA THR A 88 -13.86 -6.63 -28.94
C THR A 88 -13.35 -7.71 -29.89
N THR A 89 -13.24 -7.41 -31.20
CA THR A 89 -12.82 -8.35 -32.24
C THR A 89 -11.49 -7.91 -32.82
N TYR A 90 -10.56 -8.82 -32.97
CA TYR A 90 -9.19 -8.59 -33.45
C TYR A 90 -8.85 -9.58 -34.54
N THR A 91 -7.95 -9.16 -35.46
CA THR A 91 -7.52 -9.98 -36.59
C THR A 91 -6.09 -10.45 -36.38
N HIS A 92 -5.83 -11.75 -36.49
CA HIS A 92 -4.51 -12.34 -36.55
C HIS A 92 -3.80 -12.01 -37.87
N GLY A 93 -2.48 -12.10 -37.89
CA GLY A 93 -1.68 -11.91 -39.09
C GLY A 93 -1.99 -12.91 -40.21
N ASP A 94 -2.58 -14.06 -39.93
CA ASP A 94 -3.07 -15.05 -40.88
C ASP A 94 -4.52 -14.79 -41.37
N GLY A 95 -5.12 -13.69 -40.95
CA GLY A 95 -6.48 -13.27 -41.29
C GLY A 95 -7.60 -13.90 -40.46
N GLN A 96 -7.27 -14.80 -39.51
CA GLN A 96 -8.27 -15.31 -38.57
C GLN A 96 -8.67 -14.22 -37.57
N THR A 97 -9.91 -14.30 -37.09
CA THR A 97 -10.42 -13.34 -36.09
C THR A 97 -10.61 -14.02 -34.74
N GLY A 98 -10.35 -13.26 -33.69
CA GLY A 98 -10.66 -13.66 -32.32
C GLY A 98 -11.25 -12.48 -31.55
N SER A 99 -11.81 -12.76 -30.39
CA SER A 99 -12.43 -11.74 -29.56
C SER A 99 -11.86 -11.74 -28.14
N CYS A 100 -11.87 -10.58 -27.51
CA CYS A 100 -11.65 -10.45 -26.08
C CYS A 100 -12.66 -9.48 -25.47
N LYS A 101 -12.83 -9.57 -24.17
CA LYS A 101 -13.70 -8.68 -23.41
C LYS A 101 -13.08 -7.29 -23.33
N ALA A 102 -13.92 -6.24 -23.52
CA ALA A 102 -13.46 -4.85 -23.47
C ALA A 102 -13.92 -4.10 -22.21
N VAL A 103 -14.89 -4.60 -21.48
CA VAL A 103 -15.42 -3.98 -20.25
C VAL A 103 -15.55 -5.03 -19.16
N LEU A 104 -14.97 -4.74 -17.98
CA LEU A 104 -15.10 -5.60 -16.80
C LEU A 104 -16.34 -5.23 -15.98
N THR A 105 -16.89 -6.20 -15.29
CA THR A 105 -17.96 -5.99 -14.30
C THR A 105 -17.38 -5.66 -12.92
N ALA A 106 -18.22 -5.11 -12.03
CA ALA A 106 -17.84 -4.86 -10.64
C ALA A 106 -17.35 -6.14 -9.92
N GLU A 107 -17.96 -7.29 -10.21
CA GLU A 107 -17.57 -8.59 -9.63
C GLU A 107 -16.19 -9.06 -10.13
N GLU A 108 -15.87 -8.74 -11.39
CA GLU A 108 -14.57 -9.14 -11.98
C GLU A 108 -13.41 -8.30 -11.47
N VAL A 109 -13.67 -7.03 -11.09
CA VAL A 109 -12.59 -6.14 -10.63
C VAL A 109 -12.17 -6.37 -9.19
N VAL A 110 -12.99 -7.00 -8.34
CA VAL A 110 -12.63 -7.26 -6.93
C VAL A 110 -11.34 -8.06 -6.77
N LYS A 111 -10.93 -8.81 -7.79
CA LYS A 111 -9.67 -9.58 -7.77
C LYS A 111 -8.41 -8.75 -8.07
N TYR A 112 -8.58 -7.53 -8.61
CA TYR A 112 -7.45 -6.66 -8.98
C TYR A 112 -7.00 -5.81 -7.79
N THR A 113 -6.73 -6.44 -6.66
CA THR A 113 -6.15 -5.78 -5.50
C THR A 113 -4.63 -5.76 -5.61
N TYR A 114 -4.01 -4.82 -4.93
CA TYR A 114 -2.55 -4.76 -4.84
C TYR A 114 -1.97 -6.07 -4.32
N GLU A 115 -2.57 -6.64 -3.30
CA GLU A 115 -2.14 -7.90 -2.69
C GLU A 115 -2.17 -9.07 -3.67
N ASN A 116 -3.25 -9.16 -4.48
CA ASN A 116 -3.39 -10.24 -5.46
C ASN A 116 -2.46 -10.08 -6.67
N VAL A 117 -2.21 -8.83 -7.09
CA VAL A 117 -1.47 -8.55 -8.33
C VAL A 117 0.03 -8.47 -8.09
N ILE A 118 0.44 -7.87 -6.97
CA ILE A 118 1.84 -7.56 -6.69
C ILE A 118 2.43 -8.52 -5.66
N CYS A 119 1.72 -8.77 -4.55
CA CYS A 119 2.27 -9.58 -3.45
C CYS A 119 2.09 -11.09 -3.66
N GLU A 120 1.17 -11.49 -4.50
CA GLU A 120 0.75 -12.84 -4.87
C GLU A 120 1.27 -13.98 -3.94
N ASN A 121 2.34 -14.69 -4.32
CA ASN A 121 2.78 -15.91 -3.62
C ASN A 121 4.18 -15.83 -3.00
N ASP A 122 4.93 -14.77 -3.24
CA ASP A 122 6.34 -14.66 -2.82
C ASP A 122 6.57 -13.68 -1.67
N ASN A 123 5.49 -13.11 -1.13
CA ASN A 123 5.52 -12.09 -0.09
C ASN A 123 6.29 -10.80 -0.48
N TRP A 124 6.60 -10.64 -1.77
CA TRP A 124 7.23 -9.42 -2.25
C TRP A 124 6.25 -8.25 -2.17
N ASN A 125 6.57 -7.25 -1.37
CA ASN A 125 5.72 -6.08 -1.15
C ASN A 125 6.50 -4.79 -1.33
N PRO A 126 6.55 -4.23 -2.56
CA PRO A 126 7.30 -3.00 -2.83
C PRO A 126 6.76 -1.75 -2.11
N ARG A 127 5.54 -1.78 -1.57
CA ARG A 127 5.05 -0.67 -0.71
C ARG A 127 5.91 -0.49 0.53
N MET A 128 6.52 -1.57 1.03
CA MET A 128 7.48 -1.46 2.14
C MET A 128 8.61 -0.48 1.85
N PHE A 129 8.96 -0.31 0.58
CA PHE A 129 10.04 0.56 0.12
C PHE A 129 9.62 2.01 -0.09
N MET A 130 8.35 2.26 -0.33
CA MET A 130 7.82 3.55 -0.74
C MET A 130 7.00 4.23 0.35
N GLU A 131 6.33 3.45 1.20
CA GLU A 131 5.49 4.00 2.26
C GLU A 131 6.36 4.49 3.43
N LYS A 132 6.06 5.67 3.93
CA LYS A 132 6.63 6.13 5.19
C LYS A 132 6.22 5.17 6.29
N VAL A 133 7.12 4.90 7.20
CA VAL A 133 6.83 4.12 8.39
C VAL A 133 5.81 4.87 9.24
N ASP A 134 4.85 4.16 9.81
CA ASP A 134 3.92 4.73 10.76
C ASP A 134 4.70 5.24 12.00
N LYS A 135 4.28 6.38 12.53
CA LYS A 135 4.86 6.87 13.78
C LYS A 135 4.57 5.90 14.91
N PRO A 136 5.47 5.76 15.90
CA PRO A 136 5.20 4.96 17.09
C PRO A 136 3.96 5.44 17.83
N ASP A 137 3.08 4.50 18.20
CA ASP A 137 1.89 4.79 19.01
C ASP A 137 2.19 4.51 20.50
N ASP A 138 1.38 5.13 21.36
CA ASP A 138 1.43 4.95 22.81
C ASP A 138 2.82 5.19 23.41
N LEU A 139 3.55 6.19 22.91
CA LEU A 139 4.85 6.56 23.45
C LEU A 139 4.68 7.19 24.84
N VAL A 140 5.23 6.54 25.84
CA VAL A 140 5.19 6.98 27.25
C VAL A 140 6.59 6.99 27.87
N LEU A 141 6.83 7.94 28.77
CA LEU A 141 7.98 7.97 29.66
C LEU A 141 7.51 7.54 31.07
N ASP A 142 8.03 6.44 31.57
CA ASP A 142 7.80 5.96 32.92
C ASP A 142 9.15 5.82 33.65
N GLY A 143 9.39 6.69 34.63
CA GLY A 143 10.71 6.83 35.24
C GLY A 143 11.77 7.24 34.21
N GLU A 144 12.76 6.41 33.97
CA GLU A 144 13.84 6.60 33.01
C GLU A 144 13.67 5.73 31.76
N GLN A 145 12.48 5.19 31.50
CA GLN A 145 12.24 4.34 30.35
C GLN A 145 11.13 4.90 29.45
N LEU A 146 11.47 5.08 28.18
CA LEU A 146 10.50 5.25 27.11
C LEU A 146 10.02 3.90 26.64
N SER A 147 8.74 3.78 26.36
CA SER A 147 8.14 2.59 25.72
C SER A 147 7.04 3.00 24.75
N TRP A 148 6.83 2.20 23.71
CA TRP A 148 5.86 2.46 22.65
C TRP A 148 5.37 1.16 22.01
N LYS A 149 4.32 1.25 21.16
CA LYS A 149 3.90 0.13 20.32
C LYS A 149 4.75 0.04 19.05
N ALA A 150 4.98 -1.20 18.59
CA ALA A 150 5.69 -1.45 17.35
C ALA A 150 4.99 -0.79 16.17
N SER A 151 5.76 -0.09 15.34
CA SER A 151 5.28 0.51 14.10
C SER A 151 5.42 -0.48 12.95
N ARG A 152 4.42 -0.49 12.07
CA ARG A 152 4.45 -1.30 10.85
C ARG A 152 5.66 -0.92 10.00
N TYR A 153 6.39 -1.91 9.52
CA TYR A 153 7.60 -1.79 8.71
C TYR A 153 8.82 -1.14 9.40
N ALA A 154 8.76 -0.85 10.68
CA ALA A 154 9.92 -0.37 11.41
C ALA A 154 10.97 -1.48 11.59
N ILE A 155 12.23 -1.17 11.33
CA ILE A 155 13.37 -2.03 11.64
C ILE A 155 14.18 -1.50 12.82
N CYS A 156 14.03 -0.21 13.12
CA CYS A 156 14.62 0.43 14.30
C CYS A 156 13.89 1.73 14.62
N TYR A 157 14.22 2.30 15.77
CA TYR A 157 13.66 3.54 16.28
C TYR A 157 14.79 4.48 16.68
N LEU A 158 14.66 5.74 16.29
CA LEU A 158 15.57 6.81 16.66
C LEU A 158 14.93 7.62 17.79
N VAL A 159 15.67 7.82 18.86
CA VAL A 159 15.22 8.51 20.07
C VAL A 159 15.85 9.88 20.16
N PHE A 160 15.06 10.90 20.40
CA PHE A 160 15.45 12.29 20.48
C PHE A 160 15.07 12.88 21.85
N CYS A 161 15.85 13.84 22.29
CA CYS A 161 15.54 14.70 23.43
C CYS A 161 15.85 16.15 23.04
N ASP A 162 14.85 17.03 23.12
CA ASP A 162 14.96 18.45 22.68
C ASP A 162 15.54 18.55 21.25
N ASP A 163 15.00 17.75 20.32
CA ASP A 163 15.40 17.62 18.91
C ASP A 163 16.83 17.05 18.67
N GLU A 164 17.60 16.75 19.70
CA GLU A 164 18.87 16.06 19.57
C GLU A 164 18.70 14.53 19.64
N MET A 165 19.31 13.82 18.70
CA MET A 165 19.30 12.34 18.71
C MET A 165 20.16 11.81 19.85
N ILE A 166 19.53 11.11 20.79
CA ILE A 166 20.19 10.54 21.98
C ILE A 166 20.46 9.03 21.86
N GLY A 167 19.87 8.36 20.88
CA GLY A 167 20.12 6.94 20.64
C GLY A 167 19.24 6.30 19.60
N MET A 168 19.48 5.00 19.39
CA MET A 168 18.74 4.14 18.47
C MET A 168 18.52 2.78 19.14
N THR A 169 17.37 2.16 18.88
CA THR A 169 17.05 0.80 19.36
C THR A 169 16.25 0.03 18.31
N LYS A 170 16.32 -1.30 18.38
CA LYS A 170 15.41 -2.21 17.64
C LYS A 170 14.20 -2.63 18.48
N ASP A 171 14.29 -2.43 19.79
CA ASP A 171 13.23 -2.75 20.73
C ASP A 171 12.18 -1.64 20.77
N THR A 172 11.04 -1.91 21.35
CA THR A 172 9.96 -0.94 21.55
C THR A 172 10.09 -0.18 22.87
N PHE A 173 11.30 -0.10 23.39
CA PHE A 173 11.66 0.68 24.57
C PHE A 173 13.08 1.25 24.46
N PHE A 174 13.36 2.27 25.26
CA PHE A 174 14.69 2.88 25.38
C PHE A 174 14.86 3.48 26.78
N ASN A 175 16.00 3.21 27.40
CA ASN A 175 16.32 3.80 28.69
C ASN A 175 17.02 5.17 28.46
N VAL A 176 16.42 6.22 28.98
CA VAL A 176 16.96 7.57 28.89
C VAL A 176 17.80 7.89 30.09
N PRO A 177 18.87 8.71 29.94
CA PRO A 177 19.65 9.19 31.11
C PRO A 177 18.75 9.98 32.07
N ALA A 178 19.02 9.85 33.37
CA ALA A 178 18.41 10.67 34.41
C ALA A 178 18.67 12.16 34.15
N SER A 179 17.77 12.83 33.45
CA SER A 179 17.92 14.23 33.03
C SER A 179 17.00 15.20 33.74
N GLY A 180 15.99 14.67 34.44
CA GLY A 180 14.92 15.48 35.02
C GLY A 180 14.05 16.21 34.02
N LYS A 181 14.15 15.85 32.72
CA LYS A 181 13.34 16.43 31.65
C LYS A 181 11.92 15.89 31.65
N ASP A 182 10.99 16.73 31.23
CA ASP A 182 9.59 16.33 31.05
C ASP A 182 9.44 15.33 29.89
N ALA A 183 8.42 14.50 29.95
CA ALA A 183 8.12 13.51 28.88
C ALA A 183 8.03 14.17 27.50
N SER A 184 7.45 15.36 27.40
CA SER A 184 7.30 16.10 26.15
C SER A 184 8.61 16.50 25.45
N ALA A 185 9.74 16.47 26.17
CA ALA A 185 11.06 16.68 25.58
C ALA A 185 11.53 15.48 24.73
N TYR A 186 10.94 14.31 24.92
CA TYR A 186 11.34 13.09 24.23
C TYR A 186 10.46 12.77 23.04
N GLN A 187 11.10 12.42 21.93
CA GLN A 187 10.44 12.01 20.71
C GLN A 187 11.07 10.71 20.17
N VAL A 188 10.26 9.93 19.49
CA VAL A 188 10.72 8.71 18.80
C VAL A 188 10.22 8.72 17.36
N LYS A 189 11.11 8.40 16.43
CA LYS A 189 10.79 8.17 15.02
C LYS A 189 11.12 6.72 14.67
N ALA A 190 10.22 6.06 13.98
CA ALA A 190 10.47 4.76 13.39
C ALA A 190 11.23 4.91 12.06
N ALA A 191 12.11 3.97 11.74
CA ALA A 191 12.82 3.90 10.47
C ALA A 191 12.58 2.55 9.78
N ASN A 192 12.40 2.55 8.45
CA ASN A 192 12.36 1.33 7.66
C ASN A 192 13.75 0.96 7.10
N GLU A 193 13.86 -0.19 6.45
CA GLU A 193 15.11 -0.70 5.89
C GLU A 193 15.72 0.18 4.78
N TYR A 194 14.95 1.13 4.23
CA TYR A 194 15.41 2.07 3.18
C TYR A 194 15.76 3.45 3.73
N GLY A 195 15.72 3.63 5.06
CA GLY A 195 16.07 4.88 5.72
C GLY A 195 14.95 5.94 5.72
N SER A 196 13.74 5.60 5.30
CA SER A 196 12.59 6.49 5.50
C SER A 196 12.23 6.57 6.97
N LEU A 197 12.02 7.79 7.47
CA LEU A 197 11.64 8.07 8.85
C LEU A 197 10.15 8.40 8.94
N SER A 198 9.53 7.96 10.02
CA SER A 198 8.17 8.37 10.37
C SER A 198 8.11 9.84 10.81
N GLU A 199 6.91 10.38 10.92
CA GLU A 199 6.67 11.54 11.74
C GLU A 199 7.06 11.22 13.21
N PRO A 200 7.48 12.23 14.00
CA PRO A 200 7.83 12.00 15.38
C PRO A 200 6.59 11.68 16.24
N ALA A 201 6.72 10.71 17.12
CA ALA A 201 5.84 10.55 18.27
C ALA A 201 6.45 11.32 19.45
N THR A 202 5.65 12.09 20.17
CA THR A 202 6.07 12.79 21.39
C THR A 202 5.64 11.99 22.61
N ALA A 203 6.51 11.83 23.58
CA ALA A 203 6.19 11.06 24.77
C ALA A 203 5.20 11.75 25.68
N SER A 204 4.28 10.97 26.23
CA SER A 204 3.41 11.36 27.35
C SER A 204 3.98 10.82 28.67
N LYS A 205 3.58 11.41 29.77
CA LYS A 205 3.98 10.91 31.08
C LYS A 205 3.22 9.62 31.38
N GLY A 206 3.97 8.57 31.74
CA GLY A 206 3.38 7.30 32.19
C GLY A 206 2.61 7.49 33.48
N THR A 207 1.53 6.71 33.62
CA THR A 207 0.66 6.76 34.82
C THR A 207 1.23 6.00 36.00
N GLY A 208 2.42 5.42 35.84
CA GLY A 208 3.08 4.64 36.90
C GLY A 208 2.45 3.25 37.17
N VAL A 209 1.48 2.85 36.33
CA VAL A 209 0.87 1.51 36.42
C VAL A 209 1.50 0.65 35.32
N ARG A 210 2.44 -0.21 35.67
CA ARG A 210 2.95 -1.25 34.78
C ARG A 210 2.14 -2.53 34.98
N ASN A 211 1.52 -3.00 33.90
CA ASN A 211 1.09 -4.40 33.83
C ASN A 211 2.28 -5.21 33.29
N GLU A 212 3.11 -5.71 34.17
CA GLU A 212 4.13 -6.68 33.78
C GLU A 212 3.48 -8.08 33.81
N THR A 213 3.31 -8.66 32.63
CA THR A 213 2.92 -10.07 32.51
C THR A 213 4.19 -10.90 32.62
N VAL A 214 4.52 -11.39 33.82
CA VAL A 214 5.74 -12.17 34.09
C VAL A 214 5.61 -13.66 33.76
N ASP A 215 4.42 -14.15 33.60
CA ASP A 215 4.09 -15.51 33.13
C ASP A 215 2.59 -15.55 32.84
N ASN A 216 2.16 -16.44 31.94
CA ASN A 216 0.73 -16.68 31.62
C ASN A 216 -0.14 -17.11 32.86
N ARG A 217 0.42 -17.16 34.06
CA ARG A 217 -0.22 -17.59 35.29
C ARG A 217 -0.34 -16.55 36.40
N LEU A 218 0.32 -15.39 36.27
CA LEU A 218 0.33 -14.36 37.30
C LEU A 218 0.26 -12.97 36.69
N GLN A 219 -0.68 -12.16 37.14
CA GLN A 219 -0.69 -10.71 36.89
C GLN A 219 -0.13 -9.99 38.11
N VAL A 220 0.92 -9.20 37.91
CA VAL A 220 1.51 -8.36 38.95
C VAL A 220 1.09 -6.92 38.66
N LEU A 221 0.36 -6.34 39.63
CA LEU A 221 -0.01 -4.92 39.57
C LEU A 221 0.85 -4.18 40.60
N ILE A 222 1.57 -3.17 40.13
CA ILE A 222 2.34 -2.26 40.99
C ILE A 222 1.64 -0.90 40.96
N ASN A 223 1.15 -0.47 42.12
CA ASN A 223 0.55 0.85 42.29
C ASN A 223 1.32 1.61 43.37
N GLY A 224 2.22 2.50 42.92
CA GLY A 224 3.15 3.20 43.78
C GLY A 224 4.10 2.24 44.50
N ASN A 225 4.03 2.15 45.83
CA ASN A 225 4.84 1.25 46.66
C ASN A 225 4.13 -0.07 47.00
N GLU A 226 2.93 -0.30 46.50
CA GLU A 226 2.17 -1.52 46.75
C GLU A 226 2.25 -2.49 45.56
N LEU A 227 2.59 -3.75 45.89
CA LEU A 227 2.64 -4.87 44.94
C LEU A 227 1.42 -5.77 45.20
N SER A 228 0.57 -5.91 44.18
CA SER A 228 -0.55 -6.86 44.20
C SER A 228 -0.32 -7.95 43.17
N VAL A 229 -0.36 -9.22 43.64
CA VAL A 229 -0.24 -10.40 42.79
C VAL A 229 -1.62 -11.05 42.69
N LEU A 230 -2.18 -11.07 41.48
CA LEU A 230 -3.48 -11.70 41.24
C LEU A 230 -3.30 -13.02 40.47
N PRO A 231 -3.83 -14.14 40.98
CA PRO A 231 -3.86 -15.39 40.23
C PRO A 231 -4.86 -15.29 39.07
N VAL A 232 -4.44 -15.66 37.87
CA VAL A 232 -5.35 -15.78 36.73
C VAL A 232 -6.10 -17.13 36.87
N PHE A 233 -7.36 -17.08 37.20
CA PHE A 233 -8.23 -18.26 37.13
C PHE A 233 -8.71 -18.39 35.65
N LEU A 234 -8.28 -19.46 34.99
CA LEU A 234 -8.91 -19.92 33.77
C LEU A 234 -10.26 -20.55 34.15
N LEU A 235 -11.35 -19.87 33.78
CA LEU A 235 -12.66 -20.50 33.71
C LEU A 235 -12.70 -21.36 32.44
N PHE A 236 -12.82 -22.68 32.65
CA PHE A 236 -13.10 -23.66 31.60
C PHE A 236 -14.58 -23.61 31.21
#